data_b50f5d1afeee12809a63e235278ef006
#
_entry.id   b50f5d1afeee12809a63e235278ef006
#
_cell.length_a   1.000
_cell.length_b   1.000
_cell.length_c   1.000
_cell.angle_alpha   90.00
_cell.angle_beta   90.00
_cell.angle_gamma   90.00
#
_symmetry.space_group_name_H-M   'P 1'
#
loop_
_entity.id
_entity.type
_entity.pdbx_description
1 polymer ?
#
loop_
_entity_poly.entity_id
_entity_poly.type
_entity_poly.pdbx_seq_one_letter_code
_entity_poly.pdbx_strand_id
1 'polypeptide(L)'
;MKIVMLCDFYNESLEYQENLLVKYYVKHGHEVTVIASTFESVFDYYTDRHDKRVPPRTYFDQGAKIVKLRYRYNLMNRLRAYTRIDRLLEEEAPDLIYVHDIMLNLPECIAYVKQHSQCRMVMDYHADYSNSGRSALSLKLLHGVVRKWFLDRARPHLSRIFPIVPAGATFLHEIYKVPHAEMEVLPLGADVDLAREMRRRGEGRRLRSQMGFAADDIVIFTGGKLAPSKRTELLIEAVARLARLRLQLVVVGEASEAEAGYKQQLLELAKGRTNIRFVGWLGREDVYRQLDMADLAVFPASQSILWQQAIAAGLPLICGDTGHQDISYLNAESNIVILPRNEIRTDRLAQEIEAVAGQPERMHAMREGAARVAAEHLDWNRLIERTLRFNIPPPSFDDN
;
A
#
# COMPACT_ATOMS: atom_id res chain seq x y z
N MET A 1 0.83 14.99 20.68
CA MET A 1 0.61 13.67 21.33
C MET A 1 1.87 12.83 21.16
N LYS A 2 2.13 11.94 22.09
CA LYS A 2 3.14 10.90 21.99
C LYS A 2 2.51 9.63 21.42
N ILE A 3 3.04 9.12 20.33
CA ILE A 3 2.51 7.96 19.61
C ILE A 3 3.56 6.86 19.59
N VAL A 4 3.23 5.68 20.12
CA VAL A 4 4.05 4.48 19.93
C VAL A 4 3.40 3.60 18.87
N MET A 5 4.15 3.34 17.80
CA MET A 5 3.75 2.43 16.72
C MET A 5 4.47 1.09 16.91
N LEU A 6 3.69 0.02 16.99
CA LEU A 6 4.22 -1.34 17.08
C LEU A 6 4.04 -2.03 15.73
N CYS A 7 5.13 -2.15 14.98
CA CYS A 7 5.18 -2.68 13.62
C CYS A 7 6.06 -3.93 13.54
N ASP A 8 5.87 -4.76 12.51
CA ASP A 8 6.79 -5.87 12.25
C ASP A 8 8.05 -5.39 11.51
N PHE A 9 7.89 -4.50 10.55
CA PHE A 9 8.98 -4.01 9.70
C PHE A 9 8.97 -2.50 9.65
N TYR A 10 10.13 -1.92 9.49
CA TYR A 10 10.33 -0.51 9.18
C TYR A 10 11.66 -0.37 8.43
N ASN A 11 11.63 0.27 7.29
CA ASN A 11 12.83 0.56 6.50
C ASN A 11 12.69 1.96 5.92
N GLU A 12 13.61 2.82 6.26
CA GLU A 12 13.64 4.24 5.86
C GLU A 12 13.71 4.47 4.35
N SER A 13 14.19 3.48 3.59
CA SER A 13 14.28 3.58 2.12
C SER A 13 13.00 3.16 1.39
N LEU A 14 12.00 2.62 2.11
CA LEU A 14 10.74 2.17 1.54
C LEU A 14 9.62 3.18 1.81
N GLU A 15 8.52 3.02 1.07
CA GLU A 15 7.30 3.80 1.25
C GLU A 15 6.15 2.86 1.57
N TYR A 16 6.25 2.21 2.73
CA TYR A 16 5.15 1.45 3.28
C TYR A 16 4.24 2.36 4.11
N GLN A 17 3.10 1.84 4.51
CA GLN A 17 2.14 2.59 5.32
C GLN A 17 2.79 3.14 6.60
N GLU A 18 3.67 2.37 7.24
CA GLU A 18 4.38 2.76 8.45
C GLU A 18 5.24 4.01 8.24
N ASN A 19 5.91 4.11 7.10
CA ASN A 19 6.71 5.28 6.75
C ASN A 19 5.84 6.53 6.54
N LEU A 20 4.69 6.35 5.90
CA LEU A 20 3.73 7.44 5.68
C LEU A 20 3.07 7.88 7.00
N LEU A 21 2.67 6.94 7.86
CA LEU A 21 2.17 7.25 9.20
C LEU A 21 3.19 8.06 9.99
N VAL A 22 4.46 7.62 10.03
CA VAL A 22 5.56 8.35 10.70
C VAL A 22 5.68 9.77 10.14
N LYS A 23 5.83 9.88 8.81
CA LYS A 23 6.00 11.19 8.13
C LYS A 23 4.89 12.16 8.51
N TYR A 24 3.65 11.72 8.40
CA TYR A 24 2.51 12.62 8.58
C TYR A 24 2.19 12.88 10.05
N TYR A 25 2.37 11.92 10.96
CA TYR A 25 2.28 12.21 12.40
C TYR A 25 3.31 13.25 12.84
N VAL A 26 4.58 13.09 12.44
CA VAL A 26 5.63 14.07 12.74
C VAL A 26 5.34 15.44 12.11
N LYS A 27 4.91 15.46 10.85
CA LYS A 27 4.49 16.70 10.16
C LYS A 27 3.40 17.46 10.92
N HIS A 28 2.48 16.75 11.57
CA HIS A 28 1.40 17.34 12.35
C HIS A 28 1.77 17.58 13.83
N GLY A 29 3.06 17.52 14.15
CA GLY A 29 3.58 17.89 15.48
C GLY A 29 3.43 16.82 16.56
N HIS A 30 3.27 15.53 16.17
CA HIS A 30 3.28 14.44 17.12
C HIS A 30 4.70 13.89 17.33
N GLU A 31 4.99 13.46 18.55
CA GLU A 31 6.20 12.71 18.88
C GLU A 31 5.94 11.24 18.58
N VAL A 32 6.76 10.63 17.72
CA VAL A 32 6.54 9.25 17.25
C VAL A 32 7.71 8.36 17.64
N THR A 33 7.41 7.23 18.27
CA THR A 33 8.35 6.14 18.48
C THR A 33 7.85 4.90 17.75
N VAL A 34 8.66 4.34 16.85
CA VAL A 34 8.38 3.10 16.13
C VAL A 34 9.16 1.96 16.75
N ILE A 35 8.45 0.91 17.18
CA ILE A 35 9.06 -0.36 17.59
C ILE A 35 8.92 -1.31 16.42
N ALA A 36 10.05 -1.74 15.84
CA ALA A 36 10.09 -2.62 14.69
C ALA A 36 11.14 -3.72 14.84
N SER A 37 11.03 -4.78 14.02
CA SER A 37 12.01 -5.87 14.06
C SER A 37 13.35 -5.47 13.46
N THR A 38 14.36 -6.30 13.74
CA THR A 38 15.67 -6.20 13.12
C THR A 38 15.70 -6.64 11.65
N PHE A 39 14.60 -7.11 11.09
CA PHE A 39 14.44 -7.35 9.66
C PHE A 39 14.15 -6.04 8.94
N GLU A 40 14.75 -5.84 7.76
CA GLU A 40 14.56 -4.61 6.98
C GLU A 40 13.27 -4.63 6.16
N SER A 41 12.82 -5.81 5.73
CA SER A 41 11.59 -5.92 4.96
C SER A 41 10.85 -7.23 5.20
N VAL A 42 9.58 -7.25 4.82
CA VAL A 42 8.76 -8.45 4.78
C VAL A 42 9.35 -9.51 3.83
N PHE A 43 10.01 -9.10 2.77
CA PHE A 43 10.64 -10.02 1.80
C PHE A 43 11.83 -10.73 2.40
N ASP A 44 12.73 -10.00 3.06
CA ASP A 44 13.90 -10.58 3.73
C ASP A 44 13.48 -11.55 4.83
N TYR A 45 12.40 -11.25 5.53
CA TYR A 45 11.84 -12.11 6.56
C TYR A 45 11.32 -13.45 6.02
N TYR A 46 10.49 -13.41 4.95
CA TYR A 46 9.89 -14.65 4.39
C TYR A 46 10.84 -15.46 3.50
N THR A 47 11.90 -14.86 2.97
CA THR A 47 12.94 -15.59 2.20
C THR A 47 14.01 -16.20 3.09
N ASP A 48 13.87 -16.08 4.41
CA ASP A 48 14.81 -16.60 5.43
C ASP A 48 16.24 -16.05 5.28
N ARG A 49 16.37 -14.87 4.70
CA ARG A 49 17.65 -14.15 4.60
C ARG A 49 18.02 -13.53 5.96
N HIS A 50 18.31 -14.39 6.93
CA HIS A 50 18.70 -13.97 8.27
C HIS A 50 20.00 -13.15 8.33
N ASP A 51 20.82 -13.23 7.29
CA ASP A 51 22.01 -12.42 7.03
C ASP A 51 21.69 -10.93 6.85
N LYS A 52 20.50 -10.60 6.39
CA LYS A 52 20.04 -9.21 6.21
C LYS A 52 19.41 -8.57 7.45
N ARG A 53 19.48 -9.21 8.60
CA ARG A 53 19.05 -8.60 9.86
C ARG A 53 20.05 -7.55 10.33
N VAL A 54 19.55 -6.37 10.68
CA VAL A 54 20.36 -5.38 11.38
C VAL A 54 20.46 -5.71 12.86
N PRO A 55 21.52 -5.26 13.56
CA PRO A 55 21.57 -5.37 15.01
C PRO A 55 20.46 -4.53 15.66
N PRO A 56 20.00 -4.91 16.88
CA PRO A 56 19.15 -4.04 17.67
C PRO A 56 19.80 -2.66 17.82
N ARG A 57 19.05 -1.62 17.50
CA ARG A 57 19.53 -0.23 17.54
C ARG A 57 18.37 0.74 17.74
N THR A 58 18.71 1.91 18.26
CA THR A 58 17.80 3.05 18.30
C THR A 58 18.41 4.17 17.47
N TYR A 59 17.61 4.78 16.61
CA TYR A 59 18.03 5.89 15.77
C TYR A 59 16.83 6.78 15.44
N PHE A 60 17.06 7.90 14.75
CA PHE A 60 16.00 8.80 14.31
C PHE A 60 15.86 8.76 12.78
N ASP A 61 14.63 8.71 12.31
CA ASP A 61 14.26 8.85 10.91
C ASP A 61 13.05 9.76 10.77
N GLN A 62 13.10 10.74 9.87
CA GLN A 62 12.04 11.73 9.62
C GLN A 62 11.50 12.42 10.89
N GLY A 63 12.31 12.55 11.93
CA GLY A 63 11.92 13.13 13.22
C GLY A 63 11.29 12.14 14.22
N ALA A 64 11.08 10.89 13.83
CA ALA A 64 10.61 9.82 14.73
C ALA A 64 11.79 9.03 15.32
N LYS A 65 11.60 8.52 16.53
CA LYS A 65 12.51 7.57 17.17
C LYS A 65 12.20 6.16 16.70
N ILE A 66 13.17 5.47 16.14
CA ILE A 66 13.04 4.10 15.65
C ILE A 66 13.81 3.14 16.57
N VAL A 67 13.11 2.17 17.12
CA VAL A 67 13.66 1.17 18.03
C VAL A 67 13.59 -0.20 17.37
N LYS A 68 14.73 -0.70 16.88
CA LYS A 68 14.85 -2.02 16.26
C LYS A 68 15.09 -3.09 17.33
N LEU A 69 14.18 -4.05 17.44
CA LEU A 69 14.23 -5.13 18.41
C LEU A 69 14.26 -6.51 17.75
N ARG A 70 14.91 -7.46 18.40
CA ARG A 70 14.78 -8.87 18.03
C ARG A 70 13.45 -9.42 18.53
N TYR A 71 12.85 -10.32 17.73
CA TYR A 71 11.75 -11.11 18.26
C TYR A 71 12.23 -12.04 19.39
N ARG A 72 11.46 -12.06 20.47
CA ARG A 72 11.61 -13.06 21.53
C ARG A 72 11.07 -14.41 21.06
N TYR A 73 9.91 -14.36 20.41
CA TYR A 73 9.28 -15.53 19.81
C TYR A 73 9.01 -15.24 18.34
N ASN A 74 9.29 -16.24 17.53
CA ASN A 74 8.95 -16.25 16.11
C ASN A 74 8.56 -17.69 15.74
N LEU A 75 7.26 -17.99 15.85
CA LEU A 75 6.75 -19.32 15.59
C LEU A 75 6.23 -19.38 14.15
N MET A 76 6.89 -20.23 13.33
CA MET A 76 6.53 -20.52 11.94
C MET A 76 6.41 -19.25 11.06
N ASN A 77 7.13 -18.19 11.36
CA ASN A 77 7.04 -16.88 10.71
C ASN A 77 5.61 -16.28 10.71
N ARG A 78 4.76 -16.68 11.64
CA ARG A 78 3.34 -16.30 11.71
C ARG A 78 2.93 -15.65 13.02
N LEU A 79 3.55 -16.07 14.12
CA LEU A 79 3.27 -15.57 15.46
C LEU A 79 4.55 -15.02 16.06
N ARG A 80 4.60 -13.71 16.25
CA ARG A 80 5.78 -12.95 16.63
C ARG A 80 5.53 -12.11 17.87
N ALA A 81 6.53 -12.02 18.73
CA ALA A 81 6.51 -11.13 19.87
C ALA A 81 7.89 -10.52 20.12
N TYR A 82 7.93 -9.28 20.48
CA TYR A 82 9.12 -8.58 20.99
C TYR A 82 9.31 -8.86 22.48
N THR A 83 10.51 -8.58 22.96
CA THR A 83 10.86 -8.64 24.39
C THR A 83 10.70 -7.26 25.01
N ARG A 84 10.08 -7.19 26.20
CA ARG A 84 10.05 -6.00 27.07
C ARG A 84 9.47 -4.73 26.43
N ILE A 85 8.41 -4.84 25.66
CA ILE A 85 7.70 -3.65 25.18
C ILE A 85 6.98 -2.92 26.32
N ASP A 86 6.61 -3.63 27.41
CA ASP A 86 6.08 -3.07 28.65
C ASP A 86 6.97 -1.93 29.15
N ARG A 87 8.27 -2.20 29.29
CA ARG A 87 9.24 -1.20 29.73
C ARG A 87 9.35 -0.02 28.75
N LEU A 88 9.35 -0.29 27.45
CA LEU A 88 9.39 0.76 26.44
C LEU A 88 8.12 1.63 26.47
N LEU A 89 6.95 1.03 26.69
CA LEU A 89 5.71 1.79 26.82
C LEU A 89 5.75 2.70 28.05
N GLU A 90 6.30 2.24 29.19
CA GLU A 90 6.47 3.08 30.39
C GLU A 90 7.49 4.21 30.14
N GLU A 91 8.60 3.93 29.46
CA GLU A 91 9.61 4.94 29.13
C GLU A 91 9.10 6.01 28.16
N GLU A 92 8.37 5.62 27.12
CA GLU A 92 7.83 6.53 26.10
C GLU A 92 6.55 7.27 26.57
N ALA A 93 5.81 6.68 27.48
CA ALA A 93 4.55 7.20 28.04
C ALA A 93 3.58 7.71 26.94
N PRO A 94 3.11 6.83 26.01
CA PRO A 94 2.31 7.24 24.86
C PRO A 94 0.90 7.68 25.25
N ASP A 95 0.38 8.65 24.49
CA ASP A 95 -1.05 9.00 24.45
C ASP A 95 -1.82 8.05 23.52
N LEU A 96 -1.12 7.48 22.52
CA LEU A 96 -1.68 6.54 21.54
C LEU A 96 -0.71 5.39 21.27
N ILE A 97 -1.22 4.17 21.37
CA ILE A 97 -0.55 2.96 20.85
C ILE A 97 -1.21 2.57 19.53
N TYR A 98 -0.44 2.58 18.44
CA TYR A 98 -0.85 2.13 17.12
C TYR A 98 -0.25 0.73 16.86
N VAL A 99 -1.09 -0.29 16.79
CA VAL A 99 -0.66 -1.67 16.58
C VAL A 99 -0.86 -2.08 15.13
N HIS A 100 0.19 -2.53 14.48
CA HIS A 100 0.17 -2.98 13.10
C HIS A 100 -0.08 -4.49 13.03
N ASP A 101 -1.31 -4.87 12.63
CA ASP A 101 -1.81 -6.25 12.62
C ASP A 101 -1.94 -6.88 14.04
N ILE A 102 -2.36 -8.14 14.08
CA ILE A 102 -2.53 -8.90 15.33
C ILE A 102 -1.18 -9.46 15.77
N MET A 103 -0.57 -8.81 16.76
CA MET A 103 0.72 -9.20 17.34
C MET A 103 0.55 -9.92 18.69
N LEU A 104 1.51 -10.79 19.05
CA LEU A 104 1.50 -11.46 20.35
C LEU A 104 1.81 -10.51 21.53
N ASN A 105 2.24 -9.28 21.25
CA ASN A 105 2.45 -8.24 22.27
C ASN A 105 1.17 -7.45 22.65
N LEU A 106 0.03 -7.77 22.08
CA LEU A 106 -1.24 -7.17 22.49
C LEU A 106 -1.50 -7.23 24.01
N PRO A 107 -1.18 -8.33 24.75
CA PRO A 107 -1.36 -8.36 26.21
C PRO A 107 -0.60 -7.27 26.95
N GLU A 108 0.63 -6.92 26.55
CA GLU A 108 1.41 -5.85 27.16
C GLU A 108 0.80 -4.48 26.85
N CYS A 109 0.33 -4.26 25.60
CA CYS A 109 -0.40 -3.05 25.24
C CYS A 109 -1.70 -2.89 26.04
N ILE A 110 -2.47 -3.98 26.22
CA ILE A 110 -3.69 -4.00 27.02
C ILE A 110 -3.39 -3.66 28.48
N ALA A 111 -2.32 -4.26 29.05
CA ALA A 111 -1.92 -3.98 30.43
C ALA A 111 -1.59 -2.50 30.61
N TYR A 112 -0.86 -1.92 29.65
CA TYR A 112 -0.52 -0.50 29.67
C TYR A 112 -1.76 0.40 29.63
N VAL A 113 -2.68 0.23 28.66
CA VAL A 113 -3.87 1.10 28.54
C VAL A 113 -4.85 0.94 29.71
N LYS A 114 -4.84 -0.21 30.41
CA LYS A 114 -5.60 -0.40 31.66
C LYS A 114 -5.05 0.41 32.82
N GLN A 115 -3.74 0.58 32.88
CA GLN A 115 -3.07 1.35 33.92
C GLN A 115 -3.06 2.85 33.60
N HIS A 116 -3.07 3.20 32.31
CA HIS A 116 -3.00 4.57 31.82
C HIS A 116 -4.27 4.91 31.03
N SER A 117 -5.35 5.24 31.73
CA SER A 117 -6.71 5.44 31.15
C SER A 117 -6.79 6.55 30.09
N GLN A 118 -5.81 7.45 30.03
CA GLN A 118 -5.72 8.49 29.00
C GLN A 118 -5.12 7.96 27.69
N CYS A 119 -4.34 6.88 27.74
CA CYS A 119 -3.77 6.28 26.56
C CYS A 119 -4.85 5.55 25.76
N ARG A 120 -4.85 5.76 24.44
CA ARG A 120 -5.74 5.08 23.51
C ARG A 120 -4.96 4.01 22.71
N MET A 121 -5.68 3.01 22.21
CA MET A 121 -5.10 1.99 21.35
C MET A 121 -5.96 1.84 20.09
N VAL A 122 -5.31 1.83 18.94
CA VAL A 122 -5.90 1.51 17.64
C VAL A 122 -5.09 0.42 16.96
N MET A 123 -5.70 -0.27 16.02
CA MET A 123 -5.03 -1.33 15.26
C MET A 123 -5.41 -1.22 13.78
N ASP A 124 -4.43 -1.31 12.88
CA ASP A 124 -4.72 -1.60 11.49
C ASP A 124 -4.69 -3.10 11.19
N TYR A 125 -5.20 -3.50 10.02
CA TYR A 125 -5.30 -4.91 9.67
C TYR A 125 -5.06 -5.13 8.17
N HIS A 126 -4.05 -5.96 7.85
CA HIS A 126 -3.53 -6.14 6.50
C HIS A 126 -3.89 -7.47 5.84
N ALA A 127 -4.55 -8.35 6.57
CA ALA A 127 -4.89 -9.66 6.02
C ALA A 127 -6.29 -9.69 5.40
N ASP A 128 -6.40 -10.43 4.31
CA ASP A 128 -7.64 -10.77 3.62
C ASP A 128 -7.54 -12.18 3.01
N TYR A 129 -8.55 -12.63 2.28
CA TYR A 129 -8.55 -13.94 1.64
C TYR A 129 -7.50 -14.08 0.50
N SER A 130 -6.98 -12.98 -0.04
CA SER A 130 -5.97 -13.00 -1.10
C SER A 130 -4.57 -13.33 -0.59
N ASN A 131 -4.26 -12.89 0.63
CA ASN A 131 -2.92 -12.99 1.22
C ASN A 131 -2.85 -13.86 2.48
N SER A 132 -3.97 -14.16 3.11
CA SER A 132 -4.08 -14.95 4.35
C SER A 132 -5.19 -16.00 4.25
N GLY A 133 -5.14 -16.99 5.13
CA GLY A 133 -6.20 -18.01 5.19
C GLY A 133 -6.28 -18.93 3.99
N ARG A 134 -5.19 -19.12 3.25
CA ARG A 134 -5.17 -19.94 2.02
C ARG A 134 -5.44 -21.42 2.23
N SER A 135 -5.40 -21.93 3.47
CA SER A 135 -5.74 -23.31 3.80
C SER A 135 -6.80 -23.35 4.89
N ALA A 136 -7.66 -24.37 4.83
CA ALA A 136 -8.68 -24.58 5.85
C ALA A 136 -8.10 -24.71 7.28
N LEU A 137 -6.91 -25.29 7.40
CA LEU A 137 -6.20 -25.42 8.67
C LEU A 137 -5.76 -24.03 9.19
N SER A 138 -5.21 -23.18 8.33
CA SER A 138 -4.83 -21.81 8.68
C SER A 138 -6.04 -20.99 9.10
N LEU A 139 -7.16 -21.05 8.36
CA LEU A 139 -8.39 -20.36 8.69
C LEU A 139 -8.95 -20.80 10.04
N LYS A 140 -9.04 -22.12 10.26
CA LYS A 140 -9.66 -22.66 11.49
C LYS A 140 -8.76 -22.51 12.71
N LEU A 141 -7.47 -22.85 12.62
CA LEU A 141 -6.60 -22.89 13.79
C LEU A 141 -5.87 -21.57 14.04
N LEU A 142 -5.13 -21.06 13.05
CA LEU A 142 -4.35 -19.84 13.22
C LEU A 142 -5.26 -18.61 13.38
N HIS A 143 -6.19 -18.42 12.43
CA HIS A 143 -7.08 -17.26 12.46
C HIS A 143 -8.28 -17.48 13.40
N GLY A 144 -8.97 -18.63 13.29
CA GLY A 144 -10.21 -18.88 14.04
C GLY A 144 -10.01 -19.14 15.53
N VAL A 145 -8.80 -19.54 15.96
CA VAL A 145 -8.51 -19.78 17.39
C VAL A 145 -7.42 -18.86 17.91
N VAL A 146 -6.17 -18.99 17.42
CA VAL A 146 -5.03 -18.33 18.05
C VAL A 146 -5.12 -16.81 17.92
N ARG A 147 -5.12 -16.29 16.68
CA ARG A 147 -5.20 -14.84 16.44
C ARG A 147 -6.51 -14.25 16.95
N LYS A 148 -7.62 -14.99 16.79
CA LYS A 148 -8.92 -14.58 17.33
C LYS A 148 -8.88 -14.39 18.84
N TRP A 149 -8.25 -15.27 19.58
CA TRP A 149 -8.12 -15.16 21.04
C TRP A 149 -7.37 -13.89 21.46
N PHE A 150 -6.30 -13.50 20.73
CA PHE A 150 -5.60 -12.24 20.98
C PHE A 150 -6.46 -11.03 20.64
N LEU A 151 -7.14 -11.08 19.49
CA LEU A 151 -8.00 -9.99 19.05
C LEU A 151 -9.20 -9.79 19.97
N ASP A 152 -9.91 -10.87 20.34
CA ASP A 152 -11.08 -10.78 21.23
C ASP A 152 -10.73 -10.16 22.60
N ARG A 153 -9.50 -10.38 23.09
CA ARG A 153 -9.01 -9.73 24.30
C ARG A 153 -8.64 -8.27 24.10
N ALA A 154 -8.14 -7.93 22.92
CA ALA A 154 -7.75 -6.56 22.61
C ALA A 154 -8.96 -5.65 22.30
N ARG A 155 -10.02 -6.19 21.66
CA ARG A 155 -11.18 -5.43 21.19
C ARG A 155 -11.79 -4.49 22.24
N PRO A 156 -12.05 -4.90 23.49
CA PRO A 156 -12.59 -3.98 24.51
C PRO A 156 -11.70 -2.78 24.84
N HIS A 157 -10.43 -2.81 24.40
CA HIS A 157 -9.42 -1.78 24.65
C HIS A 157 -9.00 -1.05 23.37
N LEU A 158 -9.49 -1.49 22.19
CA LEU A 158 -9.27 -0.82 20.92
C LEU A 158 -10.34 0.25 20.71
N SER A 159 -9.92 1.47 20.43
CA SER A 159 -10.82 2.56 20.03
C SER A 159 -11.37 2.34 18.62
N ARG A 160 -10.58 1.72 17.74
CA ARG A 160 -10.94 1.41 16.35
C ARG A 160 -10.03 0.34 15.75
N ILE A 161 -10.56 -0.44 14.81
CA ILE A 161 -9.80 -1.35 13.95
C ILE A 161 -9.89 -0.81 12.53
N PHE A 162 -8.74 -0.70 11.86
CA PHE A 162 -8.59 -0.14 10.53
C PHE A 162 -8.16 -1.20 9.52
N PRO A 163 -9.10 -1.97 8.90
CA PRO A 163 -8.75 -2.76 7.73
C PRO A 163 -8.32 -1.83 6.59
N ILE A 164 -7.24 -2.19 5.88
CA ILE A 164 -6.67 -1.35 4.82
C ILE A 164 -7.43 -1.44 3.48
N VAL A 165 -8.30 -2.42 3.34
CA VAL A 165 -9.17 -2.65 2.18
C VAL A 165 -10.53 -3.20 2.64
N PRO A 166 -11.62 -3.00 1.87
CA PRO A 166 -12.93 -3.57 2.20
C PRO A 166 -12.92 -5.09 2.40
N ALA A 167 -12.14 -5.83 1.59
CA ALA A 167 -11.97 -7.28 1.74
C ALA A 167 -11.38 -7.67 3.10
N GLY A 168 -10.52 -6.82 3.69
CA GLY A 168 -10.01 -6.99 5.06
C GLY A 168 -11.09 -6.83 6.12
N ALA A 169 -12.03 -5.88 5.92
CA ALA A 169 -13.19 -5.71 6.81
C ALA A 169 -14.10 -6.95 6.75
N THR A 170 -14.37 -7.46 5.54
CA THR A 170 -15.11 -8.72 5.36
C THR A 170 -14.43 -9.90 6.06
N PHE A 171 -13.12 -10.03 5.91
CA PHE A 171 -12.34 -11.08 6.56
C PHE A 171 -12.40 -10.98 8.10
N LEU A 172 -12.26 -9.77 8.66
CA LEU A 172 -12.40 -9.52 10.10
C LEU A 172 -13.80 -9.88 10.59
N HIS A 173 -14.84 -9.50 9.84
CA HIS A 173 -16.21 -9.82 10.21
C HIS A 173 -16.50 -11.33 10.13
N GLU A 174 -16.15 -11.98 9.04
CA GLU A 174 -16.48 -13.38 8.82
C GLU A 174 -15.67 -14.35 9.69
N ILE A 175 -14.35 -14.12 9.83
CA ILE A 175 -13.45 -15.03 10.54
C ILE A 175 -13.34 -14.71 12.03
N TYR A 176 -13.19 -13.43 12.36
CA TYR A 176 -12.97 -13.01 13.74
C TYR A 176 -14.25 -12.55 14.45
N LYS A 177 -15.36 -12.42 13.71
CA LYS A 177 -16.65 -11.95 14.24
C LYS A 177 -16.57 -10.53 14.82
N VAL A 178 -15.74 -9.67 14.18
CA VAL A 178 -15.67 -8.25 14.52
C VAL A 178 -16.91 -7.55 13.94
N PRO A 179 -17.68 -6.80 14.74
CA PRO A 179 -18.79 -5.99 14.23
C PRO A 179 -18.29 -4.87 13.31
N HIS A 180 -19.04 -4.56 12.24
CA HIS A 180 -18.72 -3.44 11.36
C HIS A 180 -18.58 -2.11 12.09
N ALA A 181 -19.38 -1.87 13.14
CA ALA A 181 -19.31 -0.67 13.96
C ALA A 181 -17.96 -0.46 14.68
N GLU A 182 -17.13 -1.49 14.84
CA GLU A 182 -15.80 -1.38 15.44
C GLU A 182 -14.71 -1.12 14.38
N MET A 183 -15.07 -1.15 13.08
CA MET A 183 -14.15 -1.07 11.96
C MET A 183 -14.35 0.21 11.15
N GLU A 184 -13.30 0.67 10.53
CA GLU A 184 -13.30 1.75 9.54
C GLU A 184 -12.21 1.46 8.51
N VAL A 185 -12.55 1.40 7.20
CA VAL A 185 -11.52 1.16 6.18
C VAL A 185 -10.57 2.36 6.12
N LEU A 186 -9.29 2.11 6.40
CA LEU A 186 -8.21 3.09 6.28
C LEU A 186 -7.32 2.65 5.10
N PRO A 187 -7.48 3.22 3.90
CA PRO A 187 -6.67 2.84 2.75
C PRO A 187 -5.17 3.04 3.04
N LEU A 188 -4.31 2.34 2.31
CA LEU A 188 -2.85 2.52 2.43
C LEU A 188 -2.43 3.96 2.12
N GLY A 189 -3.28 4.72 1.44
CA GLY A 189 -3.02 6.10 1.10
C GLY A 189 -1.85 6.28 0.16
N ALA A 190 -1.45 7.53 -0.03
CA ALA A 190 -0.29 7.89 -0.82
C ALA A 190 0.32 9.21 -0.34
N ASP A 191 1.56 9.47 -0.73
CA ASP A 191 2.24 10.73 -0.41
C ASP A 191 1.78 11.85 -1.36
N VAL A 192 0.58 12.38 -1.09
CA VAL A 192 -0.02 13.44 -1.91
C VAL A 192 0.83 14.72 -1.87
N ASP A 193 1.52 14.98 -0.77
CA ASP A 193 2.43 16.12 -0.68
C ASP A 193 3.61 15.98 -1.63
N LEU A 194 4.21 14.79 -1.70
CA LEU A 194 5.29 14.50 -2.63
C LEU A 194 4.83 14.58 -4.09
N ALA A 195 3.64 14.03 -4.39
CA ALA A 195 3.05 14.14 -5.73
C ALA A 195 2.86 15.61 -6.15
N ARG A 196 2.31 16.44 -5.26
CA ARG A 196 2.14 17.89 -5.48
C ARG A 196 3.49 18.60 -5.66
N GLU A 197 4.50 18.20 -4.89
CA GLU A 197 5.83 18.78 -4.98
C GLU A 197 6.51 18.46 -6.30
N MET A 198 6.46 17.20 -6.77
CA MET A 198 6.99 16.80 -8.09
C MET A 198 6.35 17.62 -9.20
N ARG A 199 5.04 17.78 -9.18
CA ARG A 199 4.30 18.60 -10.15
C ARG A 199 4.72 20.06 -10.09
N ARG A 200 4.79 20.66 -8.89
CA ARG A 200 5.21 22.06 -8.71
C ARG A 200 6.63 22.32 -9.22
N ARG A 201 7.54 21.38 -9.02
CA ARG A 201 8.91 21.43 -9.52
C ARG A 201 9.02 21.18 -11.02
N GLY A 202 7.96 20.64 -11.66
CA GLY A 202 7.95 20.27 -13.07
C GLY A 202 8.84 19.07 -13.38
N GLU A 203 8.98 18.14 -12.42
CA GLU A 203 9.88 16.99 -12.56
C GLU A 203 9.44 16.04 -13.68
N GLY A 204 8.13 15.84 -13.85
CA GLY A 204 7.62 15.03 -14.95
C GLY A 204 7.96 15.60 -16.34
N ARG A 205 7.85 16.93 -16.51
CA ARG A 205 8.22 17.60 -17.76
C ARG A 205 9.72 17.45 -18.06
N ARG A 206 10.56 17.62 -17.03
CA ARG A 206 12.01 17.43 -17.15
C ARG A 206 12.33 16.00 -17.57
N LEU A 207 11.68 15.03 -16.92
CA LEU A 207 11.90 13.61 -17.22
C LEU A 207 11.42 13.24 -18.63
N ARG A 208 10.28 13.78 -19.11
CA ARG A 208 9.84 13.61 -20.52
C ARG A 208 10.90 14.09 -21.50
N SER A 209 11.47 15.26 -21.25
CA SER A 209 12.53 15.82 -22.09
C SER A 209 13.79 14.93 -22.09
N GLN A 210 14.21 14.46 -20.90
CA GLN A 210 15.37 13.57 -20.76
C GLN A 210 15.17 12.22 -21.47
N MET A 211 13.94 11.71 -21.44
CA MET A 211 13.58 10.47 -22.14
C MET A 211 13.35 10.66 -23.66
N GLY A 212 13.37 11.90 -24.14
CA GLY A 212 13.15 12.21 -25.56
C GLY A 212 11.70 12.03 -25.99
N PHE A 213 10.72 12.13 -25.07
CA PHE A 213 9.30 12.06 -25.40
C PHE A 213 8.83 13.38 -25.97
N ALA A 214 8.03 13.31 -27.02
CA ALA A 214 7.42 14.49 -27.61
C ALA A 214 6.26 15.03 -26.76
N ALA A 215 5.87 16.29 -27.00
CA ALA A 215 4.81 16.94 -26.21
C ALA A 215 3.44 16.26 -26.37
N ASP A 216 3.19 15.68 -27.54
CA ASP A 216 1.97 14.97 -27.91
C ASP A 216 2.04 13.44 -27.70
N ASP A 217 3.14 12.93 -27.14
CA ASP A 217 3.21 11.53 -26.73
C ASP A 217 2.34 11.32 -25.49
N ILE A 218 1.60 10.22 -25.46
CA ILE A 218 0.83 9.76 -24.31
C ILE A 218 1.68 8.74 -23.56
N VAL A 219 2.05 9.07 -22.35
CA VAL A 219 2.92 8.22 -21.50
C VAL A 219 2.08 7.35 -20.60
N ILE A 220 2.19 6.04 -20.78
CA ILE A 220 1.57 5.01 -19.95
C ILE A 220 2.57 4.53 -18.91
N PHE A 221 2.16 4.57 -17.65
CA PHE A 221 2.91 4.03 -16.51
C PHE A 221 2.37 2.65 -16.12
N THR A 222 3.25 1.72 -15.87
CA THR A 222 2.97 0.49 -15.13
C THR A 222 4.14 0.15 -14.23
N GLY A 223 3.91 -0.63 -13.16
CA GLY A 223 5.03 -0.97 -12.29
C GLY A 223 4.70 -1.92 -11.15
N GLY A 224 5.74 -2.16 -10.35
CA GLY A 224 5.78 -3.09 -9.23
C GLY A 224 6.71 -4.27 -9.49
N LYS A 225 6.60 -5.32 -8.67
CA LYS A 225 7.37 -6.54 -8.89
C LYS A 225 7.00 -7.16 -10.23
N LEU A 226 7.99 -7.41 -11.09
CA LEU A 226 7.76 -8.08 -12.37
C LEU A 226 7.56 -9.59 -12.14
N ALA A 227 6.29 -10.00 -12.12
CA ALA A 227 5.88 -11.38 -11.86
C ALA A 227 4.71 -11.77 -12.79
N PRO A 228 4.54 -13.06 -13.13
CA PRO A 228 3.46 -13.52 -14.00
C PRO A 228 2.06 -13.13 -13.52
N SER A 229 1.87 -12.99 -12.20
CA SER A 229 0.62 -12.54 -11.60
C SER A 229 0.22 -11.11 -11.97
N LYS A 230 1.16 -10.29 -12.44
CA LYS A 230 0.92 -8.89 -12.88
C LYS A 230 0.45 -8.81 -14.33
N ARG A 231 0.70 -9.85 -15.13
CA ARG A 231 0.29 -9.96 -16.54
C ARG A 231 0.75 -8.76 -17.40
N THR A 232 1.96 -8.26 -17.14
CA THR A 232 2.53 -7.10 -17.85
C THR A 232 2.70 -7.37 -19.33
N GLU A 233 2.86 -8.63 -19.75
CA GLU A 233 2.89 -9.06 -21.14
C GLU A 233 1.67 -8.60 -21.94
N LEU A 234 0.48 -8.63 -21.33
CA LEU A 234 -0.76 -8.19 -22.00
C LEU A 234 -0.74 -6.70 -22.32
N LEU A 235 -0.13 -5.89 -21.45
CA LEU A 235 -0.02 -4.46 -21.65
C LEU A 235 1.00 -4.15 -22.78
N ILE A 236 2.15 -4.83 -22.79
CA ILE A 236 3.15 -4.70 -23.85
C ILE A 236 2.52 -5.02 -25.22
N GLU A 237 1.79 -6.13 -25.30
CA GLU A 237 1.08 -6.51 -26.52
C GLU A 237 -0.03 -5.53 -26.92
N ALA A 238 -0.79 -5.01 -25.92
CA ALA A 238 -1.85 -4.04 -26.18
C ALA A 238 -1.30 -2.74 -26.75
N VAL A 239 -0.22 -2.20 -26.17
CA VAL A 239 0.47 -1.00 -26.68
C VAL A 239 1.03 -1.25 -28.07
N ALA A 240 1.56 -2.45 -28.33
CA ALA A 240 2.07 -2.82 -29.65
C ALA A 240 1.01 -2.80 -30.77
N ARG A 241 -0.26 -3.09 -30.44
CA ARG A 241 -1.39 -3.05 -31.40
C ARG A 241 -1.88 -1.64 -31.71
N LEU A 242 -1.58 -0.67 -30.84
CA LEU A 242 -2.05 0.71 -30.93
C LEU A 242 -1.03 1.65 -31.60
N ALA A 243 -0.33 1.16 -32.64
CA ALA A 243 0.74 1.91 -33.30
C ALA A 243 0.30 3.26 -33.92
N ARG A 244 -1.03 3.46 -34.11
CA ARG A 244 -1.61 4.74 -34.58
C ARG A 244 -1.62 5.84 -33.51
N LEU A 245 -1.56 5.46 -32.23
CA LEU A 245 -1.43 6.38 -31.13
C LEU A 245 0.03 6.56 -30.77
N ARG A 246 0.42 7.76 -30.41
CA ARG A 246 1.77 8.08 -29.96
C ARG A 246 1.95 7.66 -28.49
N LEU A 247 1.94 6.34 -28.25
CA LEU A 247 2.04 5.78 -26.91
C LEU A 247 3.50 5.51 -26.54
N GLN A 248 3.89 5.92 -25.36
CA GLN A 248 5.14 5.55 -24.69
C GLN A 248 4.80 4.72 -23.45
N LEU A 249 5.32 3.52 -23.34
CA LEU A 249 5.12 2.68 -22.17
C LEU A 249 6.37 2.69 -21.29
N VAL A 250 6.20 3.08 -20.01
CA VAL A 250 7.26 3.02 -19.00
C VAL A 250 6.92 1.94 -17.99
N VAL A 251 7.82 0.95 -17.87
CA VAL A 251 7.69 -0.18 -16.97
C VAL A 251 8.68 -0.01 -15.81
N VAL A 252 8.17 0.25 -14.62
CA VAL A 252 8.94 0.44 -13.39
C VAL A 252 8.91 -0.84 -12.56
N GLY A 253 10.06 -1.30 -12.11
CA GLY A 253 10.15 -2.45 -11.23
C GLY A 253 11.17 -3.49 -11.66
N GLU A 254 11.30 -4.51 -10.85
CA GLU A 254 12.29 -5.57 -11.05
C GLU A 254 11.68 -6.94 -10.73
N ALA A 255 12.26 -7.99 -11.32
CA ALA A 255 11.91 -9.36 -11.01
C ALA A 255 12.80 -9.90 -9.88
N SER A 256 12.26 -10.80 -9.06
CA SER A 256 13.12 -11.62 -8.20
C SER A 256 13.90 -12.65 -9.02
N GLU A 257 14.92 -13.26 -8.41
CA GLU A 257 15.68 -14.34 -9.05
C GLU A 257 14.76 -15.47 -9.57
N ALA A 258 13.74 -15.83 -8.78
CA ALA A 258 12.76 -16.85 -9.17
C ALA A 258 11.90 -16.46 -10.39
N GLU A 259 11.79 -15.17 -10.67
CA GLU A 259 10.95 -14.63 -11.76
C GLU A 259 11.79 -14.02 -12.90
N ALA A 260 13.12 -14.24 -12.89
CA ALA A 260 14.02 -13.73 -13.92
C ALA A 260 13.61 -14.17 -15.35
N GLY A 261 13.11 -15.39 -15.50
CA GLY A 261 12.58 -15.89 -16.77
C GLY A 261 11.40 -15.09 -17.31
N TYR A 262 10.51 -14.65 -16.42
CA TYR A 262 9.38 -13.78 -16.81
C TYR A 262 9.86 -12.40 -17.26
N LYS A 263 10.82 -11.80 -16.55
CA LYS A 263 11.44 -10.54 -17.01
C LYS A 263 12.06 -10.69 -18.41
N GLN A 264 12.77 -11.79 -18.66
CA GLN A 264 13.35 -12.05 -19.97
C GLN A 264 12.28 -12.16 -21.07
N GLN A 265 11.15 -12.81 -20.78
CA GLN A 265 9.99 -12.86 -21.68
C GLN A 265 9.46 -11.46 -22.00
N LEU A 266 9.32 -10.58 -21.00
CA LEU A 266 8.85 -9.21 -21.21
C LEU A 266 9.82 -8.40 -22.07
N LEU A 267 11.14 -8.54 -21.87
CA LEU A 267 12.17 -7.88 -22.66
C LEU A 267 12.16 -8.36 -24.11
N GLU A 268 11.94 -9.65 -24.35
CA GLU A 268 11.85 -10.18 -25.71
C GLU A 268 10.58 -9.69 -26.44
N LEU A 269 9.42 -9.60 -25.74
CA LEU A 269 8.20 -8.99 -26.27
C LEU A 269 8.36 -7.52 -26.64
N ALA A 270 9.21 -6.80 -25.91
CA ALA A 270 9.49 -5.39 -26.15
C ALA A 270 10.62 -5.15 -27.18
N LYS A 271 11.31 -6.19 -27.63
CA LYS A 271 12.46 -6.10 -28.51
C LYS A 271 12.14 -5.38 -29.82
N GLY A 272 12.99 -4.42 -30.18
CA GLY A 272 12.79 -3.58 -31.36
C GLY A 272 11.73 -2.49 -31.22
N ARG A 273 11.10 -2.34 -30.07
CA ARG A 273 10.10 -1.31 -29.78
C ARG A 273 10.72 -0.16 -28.99
N THR A 274 10.98 0.96 -29.65
CA THR A 274 11.61 2.13 -29.03
C THR A 274 10.68 2.87 -28.07
N ASN A 275 9.39 2.61 -28.16
CA ASN A 275 8.35 3.22 -27.32
C ASN A 275 8.02 2.43 -26.03
N ILE A 276 8.79 1.37 -25.72
CA ILE A 276 8.65 0.61 -24.46
C ILE A 276 9.96 0.66 -23.70
N ARG A 277 9.93 1.16 -22.49
CA ARG A 277 11.13 1.38 -21.68
C ARG A 277 11.00 0.73 -20.30
N PHE A 278 11.97 -0.10 -19.96
CA PHE A 278 12.14 -0.67 -18.63
C PHE A 278 13.15 0.19 -17.87
N VAL A 279 12.74 0.75 -16.74
CA VAL A 279 13.59 1.67 -15.96
C VAL A 279 14.12 1.04 -14.66
N GLY A 280 13.81 -0.25 -14.44
CA GLY A 280 14.28 -0.99 -13.27
C GLY A 280 13.54 -0.60 -11.98
N TRP A 281 14.09 -1.02 -10.85
CA TRP A 281 13.57 -0.64 -9.52
C TRP A 281 13.94 0.79 -9.19
N LEU A 282 12.97 1.56 -8.71
CA LEU A 282 13.13 2.96 -8.36
C LEU A 282 12.84 3.21 -6.89
N GLY A 283 13.53 4.19 -6.31
CA GLY A 283 13.21 4.73 -5.01
C GLY A 283 11.94 5.60 -5.05
N ARG A 284 11.46 5.98 -3.87
CA ARG A 284 10.20 6.71 -3.66
C ARG A 284 10.06 7.96 -4.55
N GLU A 285 11.01 8.87 -4.50
CA GLU A 285 10.94 10.12 -5.26
C GLU A 285 10.94 9.87 -6.77
N ASP A 286 11.74 8.92 -7.24
CA ASP A 286 11.83 8.59 -8.67
C ASP A 286 10.54 7.93 -9.17
N VAL A 287 9.84 7.14 -8.34
CA VAL A 287 8.50 6.64 -8.68
C VAL A 287 7.53 7.80 -8.90
N TYR A 288 7.50 8.80 -7.99
CA TYR A 288 6.62 9.96 -8.15
C TYR A 288 7.02 10.86 -9.33
N ARG A 289 8.30 10.93 -9.71
CA ARG A 289 8.74 11.58 -10.96
C ARG A 289 8.18 10.86 -12.19
N GLN A 290 8.19 9.52 -12.18
CA GLN A 290 7.61 8.73 -13.28
C GLN A 290 6.09 8.92 -13.33
N LEU A 291 5.40 8.97 -12.19
CA LEU A 291 3.98 9.22 -12.13
C LEU A 291 3.62 10.65 -12.59
N ASP A 292 4.40 11.67 -12.22
CA ASP A 292 4.21 13.06 -12.68
C ASP A 292 4.45 13.20 -14.20
N MET A 293 5.29 12.35 -14.77
CA MET A 293 5.55 12.29 -16.21
C MET A 293 4.39 11.65 -16.98
N ALA A 294 3.68 10.73 -16.38
CA ALA A 294 2.68 9.88 -17.03
C ALA A 294 1.36 10.60 -17.33
N ASP A 295 0.60 10.07 -18.27
CA ASP A 295 -0.76 10.51 -18.62
C ASP A 295 -1.81 9.52 -18.15
N LEU A 296 -1.48 8.25 -18.08
CA LEU A 296 -2.35 7.13 -17.77
C LEU A 296 -1.55 6.07 -17.02
N ALA A 297 -2.14 5.42 -16.03
CA ALA A 297 -1.56 4.25 -15.38
C ALA A 297 -2.37 2.99 -15.72
N VAL A 298 -1.68 1.90 -16.07
CA VAL A 298 -2.34 0.65 -16.47
C VAL A 298 -1.73 -0.52 -15.69
N PHE A 299 -2.58 -1.26 -15.00
CA PHE A 299 -2.19 -2.43 -14.20
C PHE A 299 -3.08 -3.63 -14.59
N PRO A 300 -2.62 -4.51 -15.49
CA PRO A 300 -3.46 -5.56 -16.06
C PRO A 300 -4.02 -6.55 -15.02
N ALA A 301 -3.27 -6.79 -13.94
CA ALA A 301 -3.72 -7.72 -12.91
C ALA A 301 -2.96 -7.50 -11.59
N SER A 302 -3.49 -8.11 -10.50
CA SER A 302 -2.87 -8.14 -9.18
C SER A 302 -2.75 -6.78 -8.48
N GLN A 303 -2.97 -6.79 -7.18
CA GLN A 303 -2.93 -5.59 -6.33
C GLN A 303 -1.56 -4.92 -6.31
N SER A 304 -1.55 -3.59 -6.22
CA SER A 304 -0.35 -2.80 -6.09
C SER A 304 -0.62 -1.51 -5.31
N ILE A 305 0.31 -1.14 -4.44
CA ILE A 305 0.29 0.19 -3.79
C ILE A 305 0.39 1.32 -4.83
N LEU A 306 1.00 1.04 -5.98
CA LEU A 306 1.12 1.98 -7.09
C LEU A 306 -0.24 2.47 -7.63
N TRP A 307 -1.33 1.76 -7.40
CA TRP A 307 -2.67 2.24 -7.74
C TRP A 307 -2.99 3.54 -7.00
N GLN A 308 -2.76 3.53 -5.67
CA GLN A 308 -3.03 4.69 -4.83
C GLN A 308 -2.05 5.83 -5.10
N GLN A 309 -0.77 5.51 -5.35
CA GLN A 309 0.23 6.49 -5.73
C GLN A 309 -0.08 7.15 -7.08
N ALA A 310 -0.54 6.37 -8.07
CA ALA A 310 -0.96 6.89 -9.38
C ALA A 310 -2.17 7.81 -9.25
N ILE A 311 -3.19 7.42 -8.45
CA ILE A 311 -4.35 8.28 -8.16
C ILE A 311 -3.90 9.56 -7.46
N ALA A 312 -2.99 9.48 -6.50
CA ALA A 312 -2.43 10.64 -5.81
C ALA A 312 -1.68 11.59 -6.74
N ALA A 313 -1.05 11.07 -7.78
CA ALA A 313 -0.45 11.86 -8.86
C ALA A 313 -1.50 12.41 -9.86
N GLY A 314 -2.79 12.12 -9.67
CA GLY A 314 -3.88 12.56 -10.54
C GLY A 314 -3.95 11.79 -11.85
N LEU A 315 -3.51 10.53 -11.90
CA LEU A 315 -3.58 9.71 -13.10
C LEU A 315 -4.89 8.95 -13.18
N PRO A 316 -5.53 8.92 -14.36
CA PRO A 316 -6.53 7.91 -14.69
C PRO A 316 -5.93 6.51 -14.59
N LEU A 317 -6.73 5.53 -14.19
CA LEU A 317 -6.28 4.13 -14.12
C LEU A 317 -7.08 3.23 -15.05
N ILE A 318 -6.40 2.21 -15.58
CA ILE A 318 -7.04 0.99 -16.11
C ILE A 318 -6.49 -0.17 -15.30
N CYS A 319 -7.35 -0.88 -14.59
CA CYS A 319 -6.95 -1.98 -13.71
C CYS A 319 -7.74 -3.25 -14.00
N GLY A 320 -7.06 -4.40 -13.96
CA GLY A 320 -7.69 -5.70 -14.00
C GLY A 320 -8.03 -6.19 -12.60
N ASP A 321 -9.30 -6.53 -12.37
CA ASP A 321 -9.74 -7.20 -11.15
C ASP A 321 -9.72 -8.71 -11.35
N THR A 322 -8.84 -9.39 -10.63
CA THR A 322 -8.70 -10.86 -10.69
C THR A 322 -9.71 -11.59 -9.79
N GLY A 323 -10.63 -10.87 -9.15
CA GLY A 323 -11.65 -11.41 -8.26
C GLY A 323 -11.16 -11.64 -6.82
N HIS A 324 -9.96 -11.20 -6.49
CA HIS A 324 -9.39 -11.27 -5.13
C HIS A 324 -9.07 -9.89 -4.55
N GLN A 325 -9.28 -8.84 -5.34
CA GLN A 325 -9.04 -7.46 -4.97
C GLN A 325 -10.29 -6.67 -5.31
N ASP A 326 -10.78 -5.93 -4.37
CA ASP A 326 -11.80 -4.95 -4.62
C ASP A 326 -11.11 -3.60 -4.81
N ILE A 327 -11.04 -3.13 -6.07
CA ILE A 327 -10.53 -1.79 -6.38
C ILE A 327 -11.65 -0.75 -6.45
N SER A 328 -12.91 -1.17 -6.39
CA SER A 328 -14.05 -0.28 -6.56
C SER A 328 -14.08 0.86 -5.53
N TYR A 329 -13.59 0.62 -4.32
CA TYR A 329 -13.48 1.64 -3.26
C TYR A 329 -12.56 2.82 -3.61
N LEU A 330 -11.71 2.68 -4.64
CA LEU A 330 -10.84 3.74 -5.17
C LEU A 330 -11.45 4.41 -6.42
N ASN A 331 -12.60 3.92 -6.91
CA ASN A 331 -13.26 4.42 -8.12
C ASN A 331 -14.48 5.32 -7.80
N ALA A 332 -14.40 6.09 -6.72
CA ALA A 332 -15.51 6.92 -6.26
C ALA A 332 -15.92 8.02 -7.27
N GLU A 333 -15.03 8.40 -8.19
CA GLU A 333 -15.21 9.51 -9.12
C GLU A 333 -14.99 9.10 -10.59
N SER A 334 -15.29 7.84 -10.91
CA SER A 334 -15.11 7.29 -12.27
C SER A 334 -13.67 7.45 -12.82
N ASN A 335 -12.71 7.47 -11.94
CA ASN A 335 -11.27 7.65 -12.24
C ASN A 335 -10.57 6.36 -12.64
N ILE A 336 -11.26 5.21 -12.55
CA ILE A 336 -10.69 3.89 -12.86
C ILE A 336 -11.60 3.15 -13.86
N VAL A 337 -11.03 2.62 -14.92
CA VAL A 337 -11.65 1.57 -15.73
C VAL A 337 -11.28 0.23 -15.12
N ILE A 338 -12.27 -0.52 -14.61
CA ILE A 338 -12.06 -1.83 -13.99
C ILE A 338 -12.41 -2.92 -14.99
N LEU A 339 -11.43 -3.76 -15.34
CA LEU A 339 -11.65 -4.93 -16.19
C LEU A 339 -11.91 -6.15 -15.32
N PRO A 340 -13.08 -6.79 -15.43
CA PRO A 340 -13.37 -8.02 -14.69
C PRO A 340 -12.46 -9.17 -15.18
N ARG A 341 -12.27 -10.18 -14.34
CA ARG A 341 -11.31 -11.27 -14.54
C ARG A 341 -11.36 -11.92 -15.93
N ASN A 342 -12.57 -12.13 -16.46
CA ASN A 342 -12.80 -12.74 -17.79
C ASN A 342 -12.49 -11.78 -18.96
N GLU A 343 -12.31 -10.49 -18.70
CA GLU A 343 -11.96 -9.47 -19.69
C GLU A 343 -10.50 -9.03 -19.63
N ILE A 344 -9.70 -9.57 -18.72
CA ILE A 344 -8.26 -9.27 -18.64
C ILE A 344 -7.53 -9.99 -19.78
N ARG A 345 -7.50 -9.35 -20.95
CA ARG A 345 -6.85 -9.84 -22.17
C ARG A 345 -6.37 -8.67 -23.05
N THR A 346 -5.42 -8.95 -23.92
CA THR A 346 -4.71 -7.94 -24.75
C THR A 346 -5.65 -7.06 -25.56
N ASP A 347 -6.65 -7.64 -26.25
CA ASP A 347 -7.61 -6.91 -27.08
C ASP A 347 -8.48 -5.95 -26.27
N ARG A 348 -8.94 -6.39 -25.08
CA ARG A 348 -9.75 -5.55 -24.21
C ARG A 348 -8.92 -4.43 -23.57
N LEU A 349 -7.69 -4.72 -23.14
CA LEU A 349 -6.78 -3.67 -22.67
C LEU A 349 -6.49 -2.64 -23.77
N ALA A 350 -6.23 -3.08 -24.99
CA ALA A 350 -5.99 -2.18 -26.12
C ALA A 350 -7.23 -1.29 -26.39
N GLN A 351 -8.43 -1.87 -26.36
CA GLN A 351 -9.68 -1.13 -26.51
C GLN A 351 -9.86 -0.05 -25.46
N GLU A 352 -9.62 -0.35 -24.17
CA GLU A 352 -9.79 0.64 -23.12
C GLU A 352 -8.67 1.69 -23.11
N ILE A 353 -7.43 1.31 -23.40
CA ILE A 353 -6.33 2.27 -23.59
C ILE A 353 -6.69 3.24 -24.71
N GLU A 354 -7.18 2.74 -25.86
CA GLU A 354 -7.59 3.57 -26.97
C GLU A 354 -8.77 4.49 -26.61
N ALA A 355 -9.75 3.97 -25.90
CA ALA A 355 -10.93 4.73 -25.50
C ALA A 355 -10.60 5.85 -24.49
N VAL A 356 -9.58 5.66 -23.61
CA VAL A 356 -9.14 6.70 -22.70
C VAL A 356 -8.16 7.65 -23.37
N ALA A 357 -7.11 7.11 -24.01
CA ALA A 357 -6.04 7.90 -24.61
C ALA A 357 -6.47 8.66 -25.86
N GLY A 358 -7.43 8.12 -26.63
CA GLY A 358 -7.98 8.74 -27.83
C GLY A 358 -9.06 9.79 -27.58
N GLN A 359 -9.50 10.00 -26.33
CA GLN A 359 -10.55 10.95 -25.95
C GLN A 359 -10.07 11.92 -24.86
N PRO A 360 -9.52 13.09 -25.24
CA PRO A 360 -8.94 14.04 -24.29
C PRO A 360 -9.93 14.46 -23.17
N GLU A 361 -11.20 14.63 -23.48
CA GLU A 361 -12.22 15.01 -22.50
C GLU A 361 -12.45 13.90 -21.46
N ARG A 362 -12.46 12.64 -21.88
CA ARG A 362 -12.58 11.48 -20.99
C ARG A 362 -11.35 11.39 -20.07
N MET A 363 -10.16 11.50 -20.64
CA MET A 363 -8.92 11.50 -19.86
C MET A 363 -8.89 12.63 -18.85
N HIS A 364 -9.34 13.84 -19.23
CA HIS A 364 -9.40 14.98 -18.34
C HIS A 364 -10.39 14.76 -17.19
N ALA A 365 -11.62 14.31 -17.49
CA ALA A 365 -12.61 14.00 -16.46
C ALA A 365 -12.11 12.94 -15.47
N MET A 366 -11.48 11.87 -15.96
CA MET A 366 -10.87 10.84 -15.10
C MET A 366 -9.73 11.40 -14.24
N ARG A 367 -8.92 12.35 -14.75
CA ARG A 367 -7.87 13.04 -13.98
C ARG A 367 -8.45 13.88 -12.85
N GLU A 368 -9.51 14.60 -13.12
CA GLU A 368 -10.22 15.37 -12.08
C GLU A 368 -10.81 14.46 -11.02
N GLY A 369 -11.42 13.33 -11.43
CA GLY A 369 -11.90 12.30 -10.52
C GLY A 369 -10.76 11.74 -9.65
N ALA A 370 -9.63 11.40 -10.24
CA ALA A 370 -8.45 10.92 -9.50
C ALA A 370 -7.95 11.97 -8.49
N ALA A 371 -7.95 13.25 -8.85
CA ALA A 371 -7.52 14.33 -7.94
C ALA A 371 -8.50 14.48 -6.75
N ARG A 372 -9.81 14.31 -6.97
CA ARG A 372 -10.79 14.32 -5.86
C ARG A 372 -10.63 13.12 -4.96
N VAL A 373 -10.53 11.90 -5.52
CA VAL A 373 -10.25 10.68 -4.72
C VAL A 373 -8.96 10.80 -3.93
N ALA A 374 -7.89 11.32 -4.54
CA ALA A 374 -6.63 11.57 -3.84
C ALA A 374 -6.81 12.48 -2.63
N ALA A 375 -7.51 13.61 -2.81
CA ALA A 375 -7.70 14.60 -1.75
C ALA A 375 -8.62 14.10 -0.62
N GLU A 376 -9.64 13.29 -0.95
CA GLU A 376 -10.67 12.88 0.00
C GLU A 376 -10.37 11.55 0.69
N HIS A 377 -9.75 10.62 -0.03
CA HIS A 377 -9.61 9.23 0.43
C HIS A 377 -8.17 8.77 0.62
N LEU A 378 -7.17 9.42 -0.01
CA LEU A 378 -5.79 8.92 0.01
C LEU A 378 -4.78 9.87 0.67
N ASP A 379 -5.16 11.12 0.96
CA ASP A 379 -4.28 12.11 1.55
C ASP A 379 -4.02 11.81 3.03
N TRP A 380 -2.79 11.45 3.35
CA TRP A 380 -2.37 11.14 4.72
C TRP A 380 -2.53 12.31 5.69
N ASN A 381 -2.59 13.56 5.24
CA ASN A 381 -2.96 14.68 6.11
C ASN A 381 -4.37 14.49 6.73
N ARG A 382 -5.28 13.83 6.00
CA ARG A 382 -6.63 13.49 6.47
C ARG A 382 -6.70 12.10 7.10
N LEU A 383 -5.97 11.13 6.56
CA LEU A 383 -6.00 9.75 7.05
C LEU A 383 -5.49 9.65 8.49
N ILE A 384 -4.43 10.38 8.86
CA ILE A 384 -3.97 10.40 10.26
C ILE A 384 -5.03 10.97 11.21
N GLU A 385 -5.81 11.96 10.79
CA GLU A 385 -6.89 12.49 11.64
C GLU A 385 -7.91 11.42 11.99
N ARG A 386 -8.21 10.51 11.06
CA ARG A 386 -9.13 9.38 11.29
C ARG A 386 -8.60 8.43 12.36
N THR A 387 -7.30 8.21 12.40
CA THR A 387 -6.66 7.37 13.43
C THR A 387 -6.63 8.04 14.81
N LEU A 388 -6.87 9.35 14.88
CA LEU A 388 -6.88 10.15 16.10
C LEU A 388 -8.29 10.50 16.61
N ARG A 389 -9.36 10.14 15.87
CA ARG A 389 -10.76 10.38 16.23
C ARG A 389 -11.30 9.23 17.08
N PHE A 390 -11.27 9.38 18.38
CA PHE A 390 -11.65 8.30 19.31
C PHE A 390 -13.13 8.28 19.71
N ASN A 391 -13.92 9.34 19.42
CA ASN A 391 -15.28 9.53 19.93
C ASN A 391 -16.36 9.70 18.85
N ILE A 392 -16.04 9.50 17.58
CA ILE A 392 -17.00 9.65 16.48
C ILE A 392 -17.37 8.25 15.99
N PRO A 393 -18.67 7.90 15.86
CA PRO A 393 -19.07 6.66 15.23
C PRO A 393 -18.50 6.60 13.79
N PRO A 394 -18.14 5.40 13.27
CA PRO A 394 -17.68 5.27 11.91
C PRO A 394 -18.75 5.77 10.94
N PRO A 395 -18.39 6.31 9.77
CA PRO A 395 -19.35 6.53 8.70
C PRO A 395 -20.03 5.20 8.37
N SER A 396 -21.34 5.22 8.15
CA SER A 396 -22.11 4.04 7.77
C SER A 396 -21.58 3.50 6.43
N PHE A 397 -21.32 2.19 6.38
CA PHE A 397 -20.92 1.49 5.15
C PHE A 397 -22.10 1.25 4.19
N ASP A 398 -23.30 1.70 4.56
CA ASP A 398 -24.55 1.45 3.85
C ASP A 398 -25.01 2.67 3.07
N ASP A 399 -24.22 3.22 2.18
CA ASP A 399 -24.78 4.13 1.15
C ASP A 399 -23.74 4.33 0.05
N ASN A 400 -23.63 3.31 -0.87
CA ASN A 400 -23.50 3.53 -2.33
C ASN A 400 -23.50 2.19 -3.06
#